data_9b536ba39f23bbea323440090c7f4f1b
#
_entry.id   9b536ba39f23bbea323440090c7f4f1b
#
_cell.length_a   1.000
_cell.length_b   1.000
_cell.length_c   1.000
_cell.angle_alpha   90.00
_cell.angle_beta   90.00
_cell.angle_gamma   90.00
#
_symmetry.space_group_name_H-M   'P 1'
#
loop_
_entity.id
_entity.type
_entity.pdbx_description
1 polymer ?
#
loop_
_entity_poly.entity_id
_entity_poly.type
_entity_poly.pdbx_seq_one_letter_code
_entity_poly.pdbx_strand_id
1 'polypeptide(L)'
;NAHLPSPLLPSDKAGQAFLWSPNLVCYPIGCDPMSLNPVRTSYNVAVIAIPCKLNGVETLYSAYQWADKDWLVVLSWFLGACSKLAVLEQSGTHPLLPVASQNAGIGSQIRRTVSRNGEKIIDMSFSPAEVTSMDNMEFYLSSLPLTCERHIPDCSLTKSGRPVVHDLTQMVMSGTEFGE
;
A
#
# COMPACT_ATOMS: atom_id res chain seq x y z
N ASN A 1 -14.92 -12.50 -9.70
CA ASN A 1 -15.19 -11.23 -10.41
C ASN A 1 -16.24 -10.36 -9.71
N ALA A 2 -16.88 -10.83 -8.64
CA ALA A 2 -17.96 -10.12 -7.95
C ALA A 2 -17.49 -8.91 -7.10
N HIS A 3 -16.22 -8.58 -7.08
CA HIS A 3 -15.65 -7.58 -6.17
C HIS A 3 -14.92 -6.43 -6.87
N LEU A 4 -14.82 -6.43 -8.19
CA LEU A 4 -14.28 -5.29 -8.91
C LEU A 4 -15.39 -4.25 -9.12
N PRO A 5 -15.22 -2.99 -8.68
CA PRO A 5 -16.18 -1.94 -8.95
C PRO A 5 -16.23 -1.61 -10.44
N SER A 6 -17.43 -1.31 -10.96
CA SER A 6 -17.56 -0.84 -12.33
C SER A 6 -16.85 0.52 -12.49
N PRO A 7 -16.13 0.76 -13.58
CA PRO A 7 -16.04 0.01 -14.84
C PRO A 7 -14.81 -0.93 -14.94
N LEU A 8 -14.22 -1.34 -13.81
CA LEU A 8 -13.06 -2.24 -13.84
C LEU A 8 -13.42 -3.62 -14.38
N LEU A 9 -12.56 -4.15 -15.24
CA LEU A 9 -12.69 -5.48 -15.82
C LEU A 9 -11.55 -6.39 -15.31
N PRO A 10 -11.74 -7.71 -15.28
CA PRO A 10 -10.68 -8.65 -14.93
C PRO A 10 -9.47 -8.50 -15.86
N SER A 11 -8.27 -8.57 -15.29
CA SER A 11 -7.03 -8.74 -16.05
C SER A 11 -6.95 -10.13 -16.65
N ASP A 12 -6.10 -10.31 -17.66
CA ASP A 12 -5.74 -11.63 -18.19
C ASP A 12 -5.03 -12.51 -17.13
N LYS A 13 -4.54 -11.89 -16.06
CA LYS A 13 -3.96 -12.52 -14.86
C LYS A 13 -5.01 -12.73 -13.75
N ALA A 14 -6.25 -12.96 -14.10
CA ALA A 14 -7.33 -13.23 -13.15
C ALA A 14 -6.96 -14.39 -12.20
N GLY A 15 -7.31 -14.24 -10.92
CA GLY A 15 -6.98 -15.22 -9.87
C GLY A 15 -5.70 -14.91 -9.10
N GLN A 16 -4.95 -13.88 -9.46
CA GLN A 16 -3.81 -13.37 -8.69
C GLN A 16 -4.21 -12.22 -7.78
N ALA A 17 -3.51 -12.10 -6.67
CA ALA A 17 -3.55 -10.93 -5.79
C ALA A 17 -2.15 -10.66 -5.26
N PHE A 18 -1.82 -9.39 -5.06
CA PHE A 18 -0.54 -8.95 -4.54
C PHE A 18 -0.72 -8.37 -3.16
N LEU A 19 0.10 -8.81 -2.23
CA LEU A 19 0.24 -8.17 -0.92
C LEU A 19 1.49 -7.30 -0.95
N TRP A 20 1.29 -6.01 -0.90
CA TRP A 20 2.34 -5.01 -0.79
C TRP A 20 2.34 -4.45 0.63
N SER A 21 3.46 -4.48 1.31
CA SER A 21 3.52 -4.06 2.71
C SER A 21 4.84 -3.35 3.03
N PRO A 22 5.04 -2.12 2.52
CA PRO A 22 6.24 -1.33 2.74
C PRO A 22 6.22 -0.57 4.07
N ASN A 23 7.42 -0.13 4.48
CA ASN A 23 7.61 1.01 5.35
C ASN A 23 7.96 2.21 4.46
N LEU A 24 7.28 3.31 4.64
CA LEU A 24 7.36 4.48 3.77
C LEU A 24 7.59 5.75 4.57
N VAL A 25 8.14 6.74 3.89
CA VAL A 25 8.25 8.12 4.39
C VAL A 25 7.54 9.05 3.40
N CYS A 26 6.67 9.90 3.92
CA CYS A 26 5.96 10.91 3.14
C CYS A 26 6.43 12.31 3.56
N TYR A 27 6.91 13.08 2.61
CA TYR A 27 7.35 14.46 2.85
C TYR A 27 7.10 15.34 1.62
N PRO A 28 6.94 16.65 1.81
CA PRO A 28 6.79 17.58 0.69
C PRO A 28 8.04 17.62 -0.19
N ILE A 29 7.83 17.76 -1.48
CA ILE A 29 8.93 17.95 -2.45
C ILE A 29 9.74 19.20 -2.06
N GLY A 30 11.06 19.07 -2.02
CA GLY A 30 11.97 20.15 -1.68
C GLY A 30 12.29 20.30 -0.19
N CYS A 31 11.71 19.45 0.68
CA CYS A 31 12.16 19.37 2.07
C CYS A 31 13.39 18.47 2.21
N ASP A 32 14.27 18.82 3.13
CA ASP A 32 15.35 17.93 3.54
C ASP A 32 14.80 16.78 4.39
N PRO A 33 14.89 15.53 3.93
CA PRO A 33 14.38 14.37 4.68
C PRO A 33 14.99 14.25 6.08
N MET A 34 16.25 14.66 6.26
CA MET A 34 16.97 14.58 7.54
C MET A 34 16.39 15.52 8.60
N SER A 35 15.68 16.56 8.20
CA SER A 35 15.02 17.51 9.12
C SER A 35 13.62 17.06 9.56
N LEU A 36 13.12 15.95 9.04
CA LEU A 36 11.75 15.51 9.26
C LEU A 36 11.59 14.76 10.59
N ASN A 37 10.42 14.96 11.21
CA ASN A 37 10.05 14.18 12.38
C ASN A 37 9.47 12.82 11.93
N PRO A 38 10.15 11.68 12.19
CA PRO A 38 9.71 10.37 11.75
C PRO A 38 8.29 9.99 12.24
N VAL A 39 7.90 10.50 13.41
CA VAL A 39 6.54 10.25 13.96
C VAL A 39 5.46 10.78 13.03
N ARG A 40 5.76 11.86 12.30
CA ARG A 40 4.81 12.54 11.41
C ARG A 40 4.96 12.16 9.95
N THR A 41 6.03 11.51 9.58
CA THR A 41 6.37 11.26 8.18
C THR A 41 6.54 9.79 7.86
N SER A 42 7.00 8.98 8.82
CA SER A 42 7.19 7.54 8.64
C SER A 42 5.91 6.78 8.96
N TYR A 43 5.58 5.82 8.12
CA TYR A 43 4.40 4.99 8.28
C TYR A 43 4.57 3.61 7.65
N ASN A 44 3.78 2.67 8.14
CA ASN A 44 3.62 1.36 7.53
C ASN A 44 2.25 1.26 6.86
N VAL A 45 2.22 0.57 5.76
CA VAL A 45 0.97 0.26 5.05
C VAL A 45 0.98 -1.19 4.61
N ALA A 46 -0.19 -1.79 4.50
CA ALA A 46 -0.40 -3.07 3.86
C ALA A 46 -1.55 -2.94 2.88
N VAL A 47 -1.32 -3.32 1.64
CA VAL A 47 -2.29 -3.21 0.55
C VAL A 47 -2.46 -4.57 -0.11
N ILE A 48 -3.69 -5.01 -0.27
CA ILE A 48 -4.02 -6.12 -1.16
C ILE A 48 -4.51 -5.51 -2.47
N ALA A 49 -3.74 -5.74 -3.52
CA ALA A 49 -4.01 -5.24 -4.86
C ALA A 49 -4.39 -6.39 -5.81
N ILE A 50 -5.38 -6.14 -6.65
CA ILE A 50 -5.91 -7.12 -7.60
C ILE A 50 -5.65 -6.61 -9.03
N PRO A 51 -5.00 -7.41 -9.90
CA PRO A 51 -4.83 -7.06 -11.31
C PRO A 51 -6.19 -6.91 -12.00
N CYS A 52 -6.34 -5.81 -12.70
CA CYS A 52 -7.57 -5.50 -13.45
C CYS A 52 -7.27 -4.59 -14.64
N LYS A 53 -8.29 -4.28 -15.42
CA LYS A 53 -8.21 -3.35 -16.55
C LYS A 53 -9.17 -2.19 -16.33
N LEU A 54 -8.69 -0.99 -16.59
CA LEU A 54 -9.50 0.22 -16.69
C LEU A 54 -9.41 0.74 -18.14
N ASN A 55 -10.54 0.81 -18.84
CA ASN A 55 -10.59 1.22 -20.25
C ASN A 55 -9.63 0.42 -21.17
N GLY A 56 -9.47 -0.87 -20.88
CA GLY A 56 -8.59 -1.76 -21.63
C GLY A 56 -7.10 -1.70 -21.24
N VAL A 57 -6.71 -0.81 -20.32
CA VAL A 57 -5.34 -0.67 -19.84
C VAL A 57 -5.18 -1.43 -18.53
N GLU A 58 -4.10 -2.21 -18.40
CA GLU A 58 -3.76 -2.92 -17.16
C GLU A 58 -3.52 -1.94 -16.00
N THR A 59 -4.06 -2.29 -14.85
CA THR A 59 -3.93 -1.53 -13.60
C THR A 59 -4.05 -2.48 -12.41
N LEU A 60 -3.73 -1.99 -11.22
CA LEU A 60 -3.94 -2.69 -9.96
C LEU A 60 -5.09 -2.03 -9.19
N TYR A 61 -6.09 -2.77 -8.79
CA TYR A 61 -7.14 -2.27 -7.92
C TYR A 61 -6.77 -2.49 -6.45
N SER A 62 -6.76 -1.41 -5.66
CA SER A 62 -6.55 -1.46 -4.21
C SER A 62 -7.82 -1.96 -3.51
N ALA A 63 -7.93 -3.27 -3.34
CA ALA A 63 -9.11 -3.90 -2.75
C ALA A 63 -9.19 -3.69 -1.23
N TYR A 64 -8.05 -3.79 -0.55
CA TYR A 64 -7.95 -3.59 0.89
C TYR A 64 -6.66 -2.86 1.24
N GLN A 65 -6.76 -1.93 2.17
CA GLN A 65 -5.61 -1.18 2.66
C GLN A 65 -5.70 -0.97 4.17
N TRP A 66 -4.56 -1.13 4.85
CA TRP A 66 -4.39 -0.84 6.26
C TRP A 66 -3.18 0.07 6.44
N ALA A 67 -3.27 0.99 7.39
CA ALA A 67 -2.20 1.92 7.72
C ALA A 67 -2.07 2.05 9.24
N ASP A 68 -0.86 2.32 9.73
CA ASP A 68 -0.57 2.48 11.16
C ASP A 68 -0.68 3.91 11.67
N LYS A 69 -0.98 4.88 10.78
CA LYS A 69 -1.13 6.30 11.10
C LYS A 69 -2.52 6.81 10.74
N ASP A 70 -3.15 7.49 11.67
CA ASP A 70 -4.45 8.12 11.50
C ASP A 70 -4.46 9.19 10.40
N TRP A 71 -3.43 10.04 10.37
CA TRP A 71 -3.30 11.06 9.33
C TRP A 71 -3.22 10.45 7.92
N LEU A 72 -2.56 9.29 7.79
CA LEU A 72 -2.49 8.59 6.51
C LEU A 72 -3.84 8.00 6.12
N VAL A 73 -4.59 7.47 7.08
CA VAL A 73 -5.96 6.99 6.81
C VAL A 73 -6.81 8.11 6.24
N VAL A 74 -6.77 9.31 6.86
CA VAL A 74 -7.51 10.47 6.37
C VAL A 74 -7.05 10.87 4.97
N LEU A 75 -5.75 11.01 4.75
CA LEU A 75 -5.19 11.36 3.43
C LEU A 75 -5.57 10.33 2.37
N SER A 76 -5.47 9.05 2.70
CA SER A 76 -5.80 7.96 1.77
C SER A 76 -7.26 8.03 1.31
N TRP A 77 -8.18 8.37 2.18
CA TRP A 77 -9.59 8.51 1.83
C TRP A 77 -9.82 9.62 0.80
N PHE A 78 -9.13 10.75 0.94
CA PHE A 78 -9.19 11.82 -0.07
C PHE A 78 -8.64 11.37 -1.43
N LEU A 79 -7.62 10.52 -1.41
CA LEU A 79 -7.02 9.95 -2.62
C LEU A 79 -7.81 8.76 -3.19
N GLY A 80 -8.86 8.29 -2.49
CA GLY A 80 -9.69 7.19 -2.92
C GLY A 80 -9.29 5.82 -2.36
N ALA A 81 -8.17 5.72 -1.65
CA ALA A 81 -7.77 4.50 -0.98
C ALA A 81 -8.47 4.39 0.38
N CYS A 82 -9.49 3.55 0.49
CA CYS A 82 -10.27 3.36 1.72
C CYS A 82 -9.47 2.62 2.79
N SER A 83 -8.40 3.24 3.27
CA SER A 83 -7.54 2.70 4.32
C SER A 83 -8.27 2.56 5.64
N LYS A 84 -7.90 1.52 6.38
CA LYS A 84 -8.35 1.28 7.75
C LYS A 84 -7.17 1.38 8.70
N LEU A 85 -7.36 2.03 9.84
CA LEU A 85 -6.34 2.07 10.88
C LEU A 85 -6.12 0.65 11.44
N ALA A 86 -4.86 0.24 11.54
CA ALA A 86 -4.47 -1.06 12.05
C ALA A 86 -3.12 -0.97 12.75
N VAL A 87 -2.79 -1.98 13.53
CA VAL A 87 -1.45 -2.18 14.08
C VAL A 87 -0.65 -3.02 13.08
N LEU A 88 0.40 -2.44 12.55
CA LEU A 88 1.33 -3.10 11.64
C LEU A 88 2.66 -3.28 12.35
N GLU A 89 3.05 -4.53 12.56
CA GLU A 89 4.29 -4.88 13.23
C GLU A 89 5.20 -5.67 12.28
N GLN A 90 6.48 -5.40 12.39
CA GLN A 90 7.52 -6.14 11.67
C GLN A 90 8.62 -6.52 12.66
N SER A 91 9.03 -7.78 12.63
CA SER A 91 10.25 -8.16 13.33
C SER A 91 11.41 -7.43 12.70
N GLY A 92 12.11 -6.64 13.51
CA GLY A 92 13.31 -5.95 13.07
C GLY A 92 14.52 -6.87 13.06
N THR A 93 15.51 -6.52 12.25
CA THR A 93 16.85 -7.07 12.36
C THR A 93 17.63 -6.22 13.37
N HIS A 94 18.28 -6.89 14.31
CA HIS A 94 19.11 -6.16 15.27
C HIS A 94 20.48 -5.85 14.64
N PRO A 95 21.01 -4.60 14.78
CA PRO A 95 22.27 -4.20 14.13
C PRO A 95 23.49 -5.06 14.48
N LEU A 96 23.45 -5.73 15.63
CA LEU A 96 24.53 -6.66 16.04
C LEU A 96 24.43 -8.05 15.41
N LEU A 97 23.37 -8.34 14.65
CA LEU A 97 23.29 -9.60 13.91
C LEU A 97 24.08 -9.45 12.61
N PRO A 98 25.05 -10.36 12.34
CA PRO A 98 25.91 -10.26 11.16
C PRO A 98 25.17 -10.17 9.83
N VAL A 99 24.01 -10.81 9.74
CA VAL A 99 23.16 -10.81 8.55
C VAL A 99 22.51 -9.45 8.32
N ALA A 100 22.13 -8.73 9.39
CA ALA A 100 21.47 -7.44 9.30
C ALA A 100 22.40 -6.31 8.83
N SER A 101 23.69 -6.42 9.15
CA SER A 101 24.67 -5.38 8.86
C SER A 101 25.24 -5.43 7.44
N GLN A 102 25.14 -6.57 6.76
CA GLN A 102 25.83 -6.80 5.50
C GLN A 102 24.93 -6.78 4.27
N ASN A 103 23.63 -7.13 4.38
CA ASN A 103 22.78 -7.39 3.22
C ASN A 103 21.30 -7.04 3.44
N ALA A 104 20.96 -5.94 4.09
CA ALA A 104 19.57 -5.49 4.23
C ALA A 104 18.57 -6.58 4.69
N GLY A 105 19.03 -7.53 5.51
CA GLY A 105 18.20 -8.63 6.03
C GLY A 105 18.12 -9.88 5.14
N ILE A 106 18.90 -9.96 4.06
CA ILE A 106 18.97 -11.17 3.22
C ILE A 106 19.31 -12.38 4.09
N GLY A 107 18.55 -13.47 3.92
CA GLY A 107 18.69 -14.71 4.68
C GLY A 107 18.16 -14.66 6.12
N SER A 108 17.72 -13.50 6.62
CA SER A 108 17.01 -13.43 7.90
C SER A 108 15.53 -13.71 7.73
N GLN A 109 14.93 -14.35 8.74
CA GLN A 109 13.48 -14.52 8.75
C GLN A 109 12.82 -13.25 9.27
N ILE A 110 11.98 -12.62 8.45
CA ILE A 110 11.18 -11.46 8.79
C ILE A 110 9.74 -11.93 8.97
N ARG A 111 9.12 -11.55 10.09
CA ARG A 111 7.68 -11.73 10.30
C ARG A 111 7.01 -10.38 10.24
N ARG A 112 5.90 -10.30 9.53
CA ARG A 112 5.07 -9.12 9.45
C ARG A 112 3.62 -9.46 9.79
N THR A 113 3.01 -8.64 10.65
CA THR A 113 1.62 -8.85 11.07
C THR A 113 0.81 -7.58 10.85
N VAL A 114 -0.44 -7.76 10.51
CA VAL A 114 -1.46 -6.71 10.51
C VAL A 114 -2.58 -7.16 11.42
N SER A 115 -2.89 -6.36 12.43
CA SER A 115 -3.98 -6.65 13.37
C SER A 115 -4.88 -5.44 13.56
N ARG A 116 -6.17 -5.69 13.75
CA ARG A 116 -7.18 -4.65 13.95
C ARG A 116 -8.27 -5.16 14.89
N ASN A 117 -8.65 -4.33 15.85
CA ASN A 117 -9.67 -4.67 16.86
C ASN A 117 -9.36 -5.97 17.64
N GLY A 118 -8.07 -6.24 17.89
CA GLY A 118 -7.64 -7.46 18.59
C GLY A 118 -7.55 -8.71 17.70
N GLU A 119 -7.96 -8.63 16.43
CA GLU A 119 -7.89 -9.75 15.51
C GLU A 119 -6.70 -9.60 14.56
N LYS A 120 -5.99 -10.69 14.32
CA LYS A 120 -4.92 -10.77 13.35
C LYS A 120 -5.51 -11.01 11.96
N ILE A 121 -5.27 -10.06 11.04
CA ILE A 121 -5.77 -10.09 9.67
C ILE A 121 -4.74 -10.72 8.73
N ILE A 122 -3.46 -10.35 8.91
CA ILE A 122 -2.35 -10.85 8.13
C ILE A 122 -1.25 -11.31 9.09
N ASP A 123 -0.71 -12.48 8.85
CA ASP A 123 0.47 -13.00 9.52
C ASP A 123 1.34 -13.71 8.48
N MET A 124 2.46 -13.11 8.15
CA MET A 124 3.36 -13.67 7.15
C MET A 124 4.80 -13.68 7.66
N SER A 125 5.53 -14.72 7.24
CA SER A 125 6.96 -14.83 7.44
C SER A 125 7.63 -15.06 6.10
N PHE A 126 8.74 -14.37 5.86
CA PHE A 126 9.51 -14.50 4.64
C PHE A 126 10.99 -14.26 4.92
N SER A 127 11.82 -14.74 4.03
CA SER A 127 13.26 -14.46 4.05
C SER A 127 13.65 -13.81 2.73
N PRO A 128 14.14 -12.56 2.74
CA PRO A 128 14.66 -11.94 1.52
C PRO A 128 15.77 -12.80 0.93
N ALA A 129 15.74 -13.04 -0.38
CA ALA A 129 16.74 -13.84 -1.08
C ALA A 129 17.84 -12.98 -1.68
N GLU A 130 17.47 -11.80 -2.19
CA GLU A 130 18.40 -10.90 -2.87
C GLU A 130 17.90 -9.44 -2.79
N VAL A 131 18.83 -8.52 -2.99
CA VAL A 131 18.49 -7.12 -3.26
C VAL A 131 18.17 -7.00 -4.75
N THR A 132 17.00 -6.47 -5.07
CA THR A 132 16.64 -6.23 -6.47
C THR A 132 16.44 -4.73 -6.70
N SER A 133 16.77 -4.27 -7.91
CA SER A 133 16.44 -2.93 -8.35
C SER A 133 14.97 -2.85 -8.79
N MET A 134 14.42 -1.64 -8.82
CA MET A 134 13.07 -1.41 -9.34
C MET A 134 12.89 -1.90 -10.78
N ASP A 135 13.92 -1.81 -11.59
CA ASP A 135 13.89 -2.27 -12.98
C ASP A 135 13.73 -3.79 -13.11
N ASN A 136 14.13 -4.51 -12.07
CA ASN A 136 14.04 -5.98 -11.98
C ASN A 136 12.84 -6.43 -11.13
N MET A 137 12.14 -5.52 -10.48
CA MET A 137 10.88 -5.86 -9.82
C MET A 137 9.86 -6.26 -10.88
N GLU A 138 9.38 -7.50 -10.77
CA GLU A 138 8.34 -7.95 -11.66
C GLU A 138 7.26 -6.88 -11.78
N PHE A 139 7.08 -6.45 -12.99
CA PHE A 139 6.01 -5.77 -13.67
C PHE A 139 4.93 -5.03 -12.83
N TYR A 140 4.63 -5.44 -11.61
CA TYR A 140 3.41 -5.00 -10.93
C TYR A 140 3.55 -3.80 -10.02
N LEU A 141 4.74 -3.49 -9.55
CA LEU A 141 4.92 -2.42 -8.57
C LEU A 141 5.56 -1.17 -9.16
N SER A 142 6.28 -1.30 -10.28
CA SER A 142 7.04 -0.19 -10.86
C SER A 142 6.34 0.56 -11.98
N SER A 143 5.36 -0.04 -12.65
CA SER A 143 4.81 0.52 -13.88
C SER A 143 3.29 0.60 -13.95
N LEU A 144 2.56 -0.14 -13.11
CA LEU A 144 1.11 -0.09 -13.15
C LEU A 144 0.53 0.90 -12.15
N PRO A 145 -0.39 1.76 -12.59
CA PRO A 145 -1.11 2.63 -11.67
C PRO A 145 -1.92 1.81 -10.67
N LEU A 146 -1.94 2.26 -9.42
CA LEU A 146 -2.83 1.74 -8.40
C LEU A 146 -4.17 2.48 -8.51
N THR A 147 -5.20 1.77 -8.92
CA THR A 147 -6.56 2.30 -9.01
C THR A 147 -7.30 2.11 -7.69
N CYS A 148 -7.90 3.16 -7.21
CA CYS A 148 -8.67 3.21 -5.97
C CYS A 148 -10.09 3.70 -6.26
N GLU A 149 -11.07 3.20 -5.51
CA GLU A 149 -12.45 3.66 -5.57
C GLU A 149 -12.69 4.69 -4.45
N ARG A 150 -12.87 5.94 -4.84
CA ARG A 150 -13.20 7.01 -3.91
C ARG A 150 -14.72 7.09 -3.75
N HIS A 151 -15.17 6.84 -2.53
CA HIS A 151 -16.58 6.90 -2.16
C HIS A 151 -16.76 7.78 -0.93
N ILE A 152 -17.28 8.99 -1.14
CA ILE A 152 -17.61 9.92 -0.05
C ILE A 152 -19.13 9.92 0.09
N PRO A 153 -19.67 9.41 1.21
CA PRO A 153 -21.12 9.36 1.42
C PRO A 153 -21.72 10.76 1.56
N ASP A 154 -22.97 10.90 1.14
CA ASP A 154 -23.75 12.09 1.41
C ASP A 154 -24.20 12.09 2.88
N CYS A 155 -23.62 12.99 3.66
CA CYS A 155 -23.95 13.21 5.06
C CYS A 155 -24.98 14.34 5.25
N SER A 156 -25.59 14.86 4.17
CA SER A 156 -26.62 15.90 4.25
C SER A 156 -27.91 15.38 4.89
N LEU A 157 -28.65 16.28 5.50
CA LEU A 157 -29.94 15.95 6.10
C LEU A 157 -31.01 15.55 5.06
N THR A 158 -30.82 15.96 3.82
CA THR A 158 -31.73 15.67 2.70
C THR A 158 -31.55 14.29 2.08
N LYS A 159 -30.51 13.56 2.46
CA LYS A 159 -30.18 12.17 2.07
C LYS A 159 -30.67 11.81 0.67
N SER A 160 -29.92 12.20 -0.33
CA SER A 160 -30.21 11.80 -1.72
C SER A 160 -30.08 10.28 -1.97
N GLY A 161 -29.48 9.56 -1.03
CA GLY A 161 -29.12 8.16 -1.18
C GLY A 161 -27.94 7.94 -2.14
N ARG A 162 -27.36 9.03 -2.65
CA ARG A 162 -26.19 8.98 -3.55
C ARG A 162 -24.96 9.52 -2.82
N PRO A 163 -23.75 8.99 -3.09
CA PRO A 163 -22.53 9.55 -2.55
C PRO A 163 -22.30 10.97 -3.13
N VAL A 164 -21.63 11.82 -2.35
CA VAL A 164 -21.19 13.14 -2.82
C VAL A 164 -20.09 13.00 -3.87
N VAL A 165 -19.23 12.02 -3.68
CA VAL A 165 -18.20 11.65 -4.63
C VAL A 165 -18.22 10.14 -4.79
N HIS A 166 -18.24 9.69 -6.04
CA HIS A 166 -18.05 8.29 -6.38
C HIS A 166 -17.31 8.23 -7.72
N ASP A 167 -16.01 8.05 -7.66
CA ASP A 167 -15.14 7.99 -8.83
C ASP A 167 -13.98 7.01 -8.61
N LEU A 168 -13.24 6.75 -9.68
CA LEU A 168 -11.98 6.02 -9.63
C LEU A 168 -10.82 7.02 -9.70
N THR A 169 -9.87 6.84 -8.82
CA THR A 169 -8.62 7.59 -8.83
C THR A 169 -7.46 6.65 -9.17
N GLN A 170 -6.42 7.17 -9.80
CA GLN A 170 -5.22 6.42 -10.09
C GLN A 170 -4.01 7.09 -9.43
N MET A 171 -3.26 6.30 -8.69
CA MET A 171 -1.96 6.70 -8.16
C MET A 171 -0.87 6.04 -9.01
N VAL A 172 0.01 6.86 -9.56
CA VAL A 172 1.19 6.40 -10.28
C VAL A 172 2.38 6.64 -9.37
N MET A 173 3.10 5.59 -9.04
CA MET A 173 4.37 5.73 -8.34
C MET A 173 5.47 6.04 -9.36
N SER A 174 5.84 7.30 -9.45
CA SER A 174 6.99 7.76 -10.23
C SER A 174 8.12 8.06 -9.26
N GLY A 175 8.79 7.06 -8.77
CA GLY A 175 9.90 7.26 -7.85
C GLY A 175 11.14 6.57 -8.38
N THR A 176 12.22 7.29 -8.44
CA THR A 176 13.52 6.76 -8.81
C THR A 176 14.43 6.54 -7.60
N GLU A 177 13.99 6.93 -6.42
CA GLU A 177 14.79 6.82 -5.20
C GLU A 177 14.07 5.94 -4.18
N PHE A 178 14.43 4.68 -4.15
CA PHE A 178 14.27 3.83 -2.99
C PHE A 178 15.58 3.91 -2.23
N GLY A 179 15.52 4.34 -0.97
CA GLY A 179 16.70 4.42 -0.13
C GLY A 179 17.43 3.07 -0.10
N GLU A 180 18.74 3.15 -0.26
CA GLU A 180 19.67 2.04 -0.06
C GLU A 180 19.62 1.51 1.37
#